data_1d7504e81fff0ea0d4c4ec373ed1e6c8
#
_entry.id   1d7504e81fff0ea0d4c4ec373ed1e6c8
#
_cell.length_a   1.000
_cell.length_b   1.000
_cell.length_c   1.000
_cell.angle_alpha   90.00
_cell.angle_beta   90.00
_cell.angle_gamma   90.00
#
_symmetry.space_group_name_H-M   'P 1'
#
loop_
_entity.id
_entity.type
_entity.pdbx_description
1 polymer ?
#
loop_
_entity_poly.entity_id
_entity_poly.type
_entity_poly.pdbx_seq_one_letter_code
_entity_poly.pdbx_strand_id
1 'polypeptide(L)'
;MSEGTPVSSNIAATIFKDLRRQILLGALSPGERLPGERELASKYRTNRNTLREAVRRLEQSRLVTVRHGQGVTVADFRKSGTLELLPPLLETAPDLTEVAHILEDILPARLLVIEFAARLATRRADNNDIQRLQDITDLLIAAFERGDPVVIAHGFQRWLDALIDASHSVAIRWIANPFLEAYRDIVDRFPLLWILEPSFPVHLKGFLAALQEGDEERIIRVTRDYYDRVDGAFMTALGNAMAQRPTGRQVAVGTPEPEDRVLRTRDKTGAAIGPSHKTNNAPEEPSRGS
;
A
#
# COMPACT_ATOMS: atom_id res chain seq x y z
N MET A 1 16.82 -6.23 28.38
CA MET A 1 15.40 -6.58 28.54
C MET A 1 14.71 -6.10 27.27
N SER A 2 14.52 -6.99 26.30
CA SER A 2 13.84 -6.68 25.03
C SER A 2 12.34 -6.85 25.25
N GLU A 3 11.61 -5.76 25.28
CA GLU A 3 10.15 -5.78 25.28
C GLU A 3 9.67 -6.27 23.91
N GLY A 4 9.18 -7.50 23.88
CA GLY A 4 8.52 -8.07 22.70
C GLY A 4 7.29 -7.23 22.35
N THR A 5 7.21 -6.78 21.12
CA THR A 5 6.00 -6.16 20.54
C THR A 5 4.81 -7.09 20.80
N PRO A 6 3.74 -6.65 21.44
CA PRO A 6 2.69 -7.56 21.89
C PRO A 6 2.03 -8.24 20.68
N VAL A 7 1.93 -9.55 20.72
CA VAL A 7 1.27 -10.43 19.72
C VAL A 7 -0.12 -9.89 19.33
N SER A 8 -0.79 -9.19 20.24
CA SER A 8 -2.07 -8.52 20.03
C SER A 8 -2.07 -7.42 18.95
N SER A 9 -0.98 -6.63 18.82
CA SER A 9 -0.91 -5.56 17.83
C SER A 9 -0.76 -6.11 16.41
N ASN A 10 -0.13 -7.26 16.25
CA ASN A 10 0.03 -7.95 14.98
C ASN A 10 -1.31 -8.54 14.50
N ILE A 11 -2.11 -9.13 15.41
CA ILE A 11 -3.45 -9.65 15.09
C ILE A 11 -4.39 -8.52 14.69
N ALA A 12 -4.40 -7.38 15.40
CA ALA A 12 -5.20 -6.22 15.04
C ALA A 12 -4.84 -5.68 13.64
N ALA A 13 -3.54 -5.63 13.31
CA ALA A 13 -3.08 -5.22 11.99
C ALA A 13 -3.52 -6.20 10.88
N THR A 14 -3.51 -7.51 11.17
CA THR A 14 -3.99 -8.54 10.22
C THR A 14 -5.49 -8.40 9.96
N ILE A 15 -6.30 -8.22 11.01
CA ILE A 15 -7.75 -8.01 10.88
C ILE A 15 -8.05 -6.72 10.11
N PHE A 16 -7.34 -5.63 10.43
CA PHE A 16 -7.46 -4.36 9.72
C PHE A 16 -7.18 -4.53 8.22
N LYS A 17 -6.07 -5.20 7.86
CA LYS A 17 -5.70 -5.44 6.45
C LYS A 17 -6.74 -6.28 5.72
N ASP A 18 -7.27 -7.34 6.36
CA ASP A 18 -8.27 -8.21 5.76
C ASP A 18 -9.60 -7.48 5.53
N LEU A 19 -10.13 -6.79 6.54
CA LEU A 19 -11.38 -6.02 6.40
C LEU A 19 -11.22 -4.87 5.40
N ARG A 20 -10.09 -4.14 5.42
CA ARG A 20 -9.77 -3.12 4.42
C ARG A 20 -9.82 -3.70 3.01
N ARG A 21 -9.17 -4.84 2.81
CA ARG A 21 -9.18 -5.52 1.52
C ARG A 21 -10.61 -5.88 1.08
N GLN A 22 -11.44 -6.44 1.97
CA GLN A 22 -12.83 -6.80 1.66
C GLN A 22 -13.66 -5.57 1.25
N ILE A 23 -13.45 -4.42 1.92
CA ILE A 23 -14.12 -3.15 1.58
C ILE A 23 -13.64 -2.64 0.21
N LEU A 24 -12.32 -2.59 -0.02
CA LEU A 24 -11.76 -2.08 -1.27
C LEU A 24 -12.11 -2.96 -2.48
N LEU A 25 -12.29 -4.28 -2.28
CA LEU A 25 -12.74 -5.22 -3.31
C LEU A 25 -14.28 -5.24 -3.49
N GLY A 26 -15.02 -4.48 -2.68
CA GLY A 26 -16.49 -4.48 -2.75
C GLY A 26 -17.16 -5.73 -2.17
N ALA A 27 -16.41 -6.66 -1.55
CA ALA A 27 -16.96 -7.80 -0.84
C ALA A 27 -17.79 -7.38 0.39
N LEU A 28 -17.45 -6.22 0.96
CA LEU A 28 -18.24 -5.49 1.95
C LEU A 28 -18.69 -4.18 1.30
N SER A 29 -19.98 -4.08 1.04
CA SER A 29 -20.54 -2.97 0.26
C SER A 29 -20.74 -1.69 1.10
N PRO A 30 -20.65 -0.48 0.49
CA PRO A 30 -21.01 0.76 1.18
C PRO A 30 -22.42 0.71 1.76
N GLY A 31 -22.54 1.13 3.02
CA GLY A 31 -23.81 1.07 3.79
C GLY A 31 -24.05 -0.28 4.47
N GLU A 32 -23.30 -1.32 4.16
CA GLU A 32 -23.42 -2.61 4.81
C GLU A 32 -22.97 -2.54 6.26
N ARG A 33 -23.67 -3.23 7.15
CA ARG A 33 -23.26 -3.36 8.55
C ARG A 33 -22.32 -4.54 8.72
N LEU A 34 -21.21 -4.30 9.37
CA LEU A 34 -20.33 -5.38 9.79
C LEU A 34 -21.03 -6.25 10.84
N PRO A 35 -20.74 -7.56 10.87
CA PRO A 35 -21.20 -8.44 11.94
C PRO A 35 -20.84 -7.89 13.31
N GLY A 36 -21.61 -8.27 14.34
CA GLY A 36 -21.40 -7.79 15.70
C GLY A 36 -20.01 -8.12 16.25
N GLU A 37 -19.50 -7.29 17.18
CA GLU A 37 -18.15 -7.49 17.77
C GLU A 37 -17.91 -8.92 18.25
N ARG A 38 -18.94 -9.57 18.85
CA ARG A 38 -18.82 -10.94 19.34
C ARG A 38 -18.60 -11.93 18.20
N GLU A 39 -19.31 -11.75 17.11
CA GLU A 39 -19.24 -12.61 15.94
C GLU A 39 -17.92 -12.43 15.19
N LEU A 40 -17.51 -11.18 14.95
CA LEU A 40 -16.21 -10.86 14.33
C LEU A 40 -15.05 -11.36 15.20
N ALA A 41 -15.09 -11.18 16.52
CA ALA A 41 -14.06 -11.68 17.42
C ALA A 41 -13.95 -13.22 17.37
N SER A 42 -15.09 -13.91 17.25
CA SER A 42 -15.12 -15.36 17.04
C SER A 42 -14.55 -15.76 15.67
N LYS A 43 -14.97 -15.08 14.60
CA LYS A 43 -14.47 -15.31 13.21
C LYS A 43 -12.95 -15.18 13.15
N TYR A 44 -12.39 -14.15 13.76
CA TYR A 44 -10.93 -13.90 13.74
C TYR A 44 -10.18 -14.58 14.90
N ARG A 45 -10.85 -15.39 15.72
CA ARG A 45 -10.28 -16.08 16.90
C ARG A 45 -9.48 -15.14 17.79
N THR A 46 -10.04 -13.96 18.07
CA THR A 46 -9.41 -12.90 18.84
C THR A 46 -10.29 -12.39 19.97
N ASN A 47 -9.74 -11.55 20.84
CA ASN A 47 -10.51 -10.85 21.86
C ASN A 47 -11.14 -9.55 21.34
N ARG A 48 -12.13 -9.04 22.07
CA ARG A 48 -12.86 -7.82 21.68
C ARG A 48 -11.97 -6.58 21.62
N ASN A 49 -10.95 -6.47 22.47
CA ASN A 49 -10.06 -5.30 22.49
C ASN A 49 -9.20 -5.23 21.22
N THR A 50 -8.63 -6.36 20.79
CA THR A 50 -7.88 -6.47 19.55
C THR A 50 -8.76 -6.17 18.31
N LEU A 51 -10.01 -6.66 18.32
CA LEU A 51 -10.96 -6.34 17.26
C LEU A 51 -11.31 -4.85 17.24
N ARG A 52 -11.59 -4.24 18.39
CA ARG A 52 -11.87 -2.79 18.48
C ARG A 52 -10.71 -1.94 17.96
N GLU A 53 -9.49 -2.35 18.23
CA GLU A 53 -8.30 -1.68 17.68
C GLU A 53 -8.28 -1.74 16.15
N ALA A 54 -8.57 -2.89 15.54
CA ALA A 54 -8.67 -3.03 14.09
C ALA A 54 -9.81 -2.16 13.51
N VAL A 55 -10.98 -2.15 14.14
CA VAL A 55 -12.13 -1.32 13.75
C VAL A 55 -11.81 0.17 13.88
N ARG A 56 -11.11 0.58 14.96
CA ARG A 56 -10.66 1.97 15.12
C ARG A 56 -9.74 2.41 13.98
N ARG A 57 -8.82 1.55 13.54
CA ARG A 57 -7.95 1.83 12.38
C ARG A 57 -8.75 1.97 11.09
N LEU A 58 -9.79 1.14 10.89
CA LEU A 58 -10.69 1.28 9.74
C LEU A 58 -11.46 2.61 9.78
N GLU A 59 -11.90 3.04 10.97
CA GLU A 59 -12.58 4.32 11.16
C GLU A 59 -11.63 5.50 10.92
N GLN A 60 -10.40 5.44 11.41
CA GLN A 60 -9.34 6.43 11.14
C GLN A 60 -9.05 6.55 9.63
N SER A 61 -9.01 5.42 8.91
CA SER A 61 -8.88 5.38 7.44
C SER A 61 -10.19 5.71 6.71
N ARG A 62 -11.25 6.12 7.42
CA ARG A 62 -12.57 6.50 6.86
C ARG A 62 -13.25 5.41 6.03
N LEU A 63 -12.91 4.16 6.29
CA LEU A 63 -13.50 2.99 5.61
C LEU A 63 -14.76 2.48 6.29
N VAL A 64 -14.97 2.84 7.56
CA VAL A 64 -16.18 2.53 8.31
C VAL A 64 -16.59 3.72 9.17
N THR A 65 -17.86 3.72 9.58
CA THR A 65 -18.41 4.63 10.59
C THR A 65 -18.89 3.83 11.77
N VAL A 66 -18.44 4.17 12.98
CA VAL A 66 -18.86 3.56 14.23
C VAL A 66 -19.94 4.43 14.88
N ARG A 67 -21.14 3.86 15.12
CA ARG A 67 -22.22 4.55 15.85
C ARG A 67 -22.56 3.79 17.10
N HIS A 68 -22.51 4.47 18.23
CA HIS A 68 -22.84 3.86 19.52
C HIS A 68 -24.25 3.24 19.50
N GLY A 69 -24.37 1.97 19.90
CA GLY A 69 -25.64 1.23 19.88
C GLY A 69 -26.13 0.78 18.50
N GLN A 70 -25.55 1.28 17.41
CA GLN A 70 -25.95 0.92 16.06
C GLN A 70 -24.93 0.04 15.32
N GLY A 71 -23.71 -0.11 15.87
CA GLY A 71 -22.66 -0.93 15.31
C GLY A 71 -21.75 -0.21 14.33
N VAL A 72 -21.10 -0.97 13.45
CA VAL A 72 -20.12 -0.51 12.48
C VAL A 72 -20.71 -0.63 11.09
N THR A 73 -20.67 0.45 10.31
CA THR A 73 -21.19 0.50 8.92
C THR A 73 -20.06 0.83 7.98
N VAL A 74 -19.99 0.13 6.85
CA VAL A 74 -19.01 0.37 5.77
C VAL A 74 -19.29 1.73 5.13
N ALA A 75 -18.27 2.57 5.03
CA ALA A 75 -18.36 3.86 4.36
C ALA A 75 -18.14 3.71 2.85
N ASP A 76 -18.65 4.66 2.07
CA ASP A 76 -18.31 4.78 0.67
C ASP A 76 -16.93 5.46 0.54
N PHE A 77 -15.89 4.69 0.37
CA PHE A 77 -14.51 5.21 0.32
C PHE A 77 -14.27 6.16 -0.85
N ARG A 78 -15.08 6.08 -1.93
CA ARG A 78 -15.01 7.04 -3.04
C ARG A 78 -15.39 8.46 -2.60
N LYS A 79 -16.16 8.58 -1.51
CA LYS A 79 -16.59 9.86 -0.93
C LYS A 79 -15.79 10.25 0.31
N SER A 80 -15.41 9.27 1.12
CA SER A 80 -14.80 9.50 2.43
C SER A 80 -13.28 9.27 2.45
N GLY A 81 -12.73 8.58 1.46
CA GLY A 81 -11.33 8.18 1.40
C GLY A 81 -10.36 9.35 1.26
N THR A 82 -9.09 9.03 1.47
CA THR A 82 -7.94 9.93 1.28
C THR A 82 -6.90 9.25 0.40
N LEU A 83 -5.86 9.97 0.01
CA LEU A 83 -4.76 9.43 -0.80
C LEU A 83 -4.04 8.23 -0.15
N GLU A 84 -4.14 8.06 1.16
CA GLU A 84 -3.63 6.88 1.89
C GLU A 84 -4.22 5.55 1.41
N LEU A 85 -5.36 5.59 0.71
CA LEU A 85 -5.99 4.40 0.15
C LEU A 85 -5.38 3.98 -1.20
N LEU A 86 -4.63 4.85 -1.87
CA LEU A 86 -4.06 4.55 -3.18
C LEU A 86 -3.10 3.35 -3.17
N PRO A 87 -2.10 3.26 -2.25
CA PRO A 87 -1.22 2.08 -2.20
C PRO A 87 -1.98 0.77 -1.93
N PRO A 88 -2.89 0.67 -0.94
CA PRO A 88 -3.67 -0.55 -0.76
C PRO A 88 -4.64 -0.87 -1.91
N LEU A 89 -5.14 0.12 -2.65
CA LEU A 89 -5.92 -0.13 -3.87
C LEU A 89 -5.06 -0.76 -4.96
N LEU A 90 -3.84 -0.26 -5.20
CA LEU A 90 -2.87 -0.84 -6.13
C LEU A 90 -2.53 -2.29 -5.78
N GLU A 91 -2.41 -2.61 -4.47
CA GLU A 91 -2.13 -3.96 -3.99
C GLU A 91 -3.29 -4.94 -4.20
N THR A 92 -4.52 -4.48 -4.01
CA THR A 92 -5.68 -5.36 -3.84
C THR A 92 -6.59 -5.41 -5.05
N ALA A 93 -6.56 -4.44 -5.94
CA ALA A 93 -7.47 -4.37 -7.09
C ALA A 93 -7.33 -5.62 -7.99
N PRO A 94 -8.41 -6.36 -8.24
CA PRO A 94 -8.39 -7.53 -9.12
C PRO A 94 -8.18 -7.13 -10.58
N ASP A 95 -8.72 -6.00 -10.97
CA ASP A 95 -8.35 -5.26 -12.17
C ASP A 95 -7.91 -3.84 -11.76
N LEU A 96 -7.15 -3.19 -12.62
CA LEU A 96 -6.61 -1.85 -12.36
C LEU A 96 -7.47 -0.73 -12.95
N THR A 97 -8.68 -1.04 -13.46
CA THR A 97 -9.53 -0.08 -14.15
C THR A 97 -9.96 1.05 -13.21
N GLU A 98 -10.44 0.71 -12.01
CA GLU A 98 -10.82 1.71 -11.01
C GLU A 98 -9.60 2.52 -10.54
N VAL A 99 -8.46 1.84 -10.38
CA VAL A 99 -7.19 2.50 -10.02
C VAL A 99 -6.74 3.46 -11.11
N ALA A 100 -6.87 3.07 -12.38
CA ALA A 100 -6.54 3.92 -13.52
C ALA A 100 -7.39 5.21 -13.52
N HIS A 101 -8.71 5.10 -13.33
CA HIS A 101 -9.59 6.27 -13.25
C HIS A 101 -9.23 7.20 -12.07
N ILE A 102 -8.90 6.63 -10.91
CA ILE A 102 -8.47 7.44 -9.75
C ILE A 102 -7.15 8.15 -10.06
N LEU A 103 -6.22 7.49 -10.76
CA LEU A 103 -4.94 8.06 -11.14
C LEU A 103 -5.10 9.16 -12.20
N GLU A 104 -6.00 8.98 -13.18
CA GLU A 104 -6.34 10.02 -14.17
C GLU A 104 -6.77 11.34 -13.51
N ASP A 105 -7.42 11.28 -12.34
CA ASP A 105 -7.82 12.46 -11.57
C ASP A 105 -6.71 12.96 -10.63
N ILE A 106 -5.94 12.07 -10.02
CA ILE A 106 -4.91 12.42 -9.03
C ILE A 106 -3.69 13.05 -9.69
N LEU A 107 -3.24 12.55 -10.86
CA LEU A 107 -2.03 13.02 -11.51
C LEU A 107 -2.09 14.52 -11.88
N PRO A 108 -3.16 15.02 -12.50
CA PRO A 108 -3.31 16.47 -12.73
C PRO A 108 -3.40 17.30 -11.44
N ALA A 109 -4.11 16.79 -10.42
CA ALA A 109 -4.21 17.49 -9.13
C ALA A 109 -2.84 17.61 -8.43
N ARG A 110 -2.03 16.54 -8.47
CA ARG A 110 -0.63 16.56 -8.01
C ARG A 110 0.20 17.61 -8.75
N LEU A 111 0.09 17.67 -10.10
CA LEU A 111 0.81 18.63 -10.91
C LEU A 111 0.49 20.08 -10.50
N LEU A 112 -0.77 20.39 -10.25
CA LEU A 112 -1.18 21.74 -9.77
C LEU A 112 -0.47 22.11 -8.45
N VAL A 113 -0.34 21.17 -7.51
CA VAL A 113 0.36 21.40 -6.24
C VAL A 113 1.85 21.66 -6.47
N ILE A 114 2.47 20.88 -7.35
CA ILE A 114 3.91 21.01 -7.69
C ILE A 114 4.16 22.34 -8.43
N GLU A 115 3.35 22.70 -9.41
CA GLU A 115 3.45 23.98 -10.11
C GLU A 115 3.32 25.16 -9.16
N PHE A 116 2.37 25.10 -8.22
CA PHE A 116 2.19 26.18 -7.26
C PHE A 116 3.34 26.25 -6.26
N ALA A 117 3.89 25.12 -5.81
CA ALA A 117 5.09 25.08 -5.00
C ALA A 117 6.30 25.66 -5.74
N ALA A 118 6.52 25.28 -7.00
CA ALA A 118 7.57 25.79 -7.86
C ALA A 118 7.48 27.32 -8.05
N ARG A 119 6.29 27.82 -8.31
CA ARG A 119 6.00 29.27 -8.43
C ARG A 119 6.34 30.03 -7.15
N LEU A 120 5.96 29.49 -6.00
CA LEU A 120 6.30 30.11 -4.72
C LEU A 120 7.80 30.02 -4.41
N ALA A 121 8.43 28.89 -4.72
CA ALA A 121 9.87 28.71 -4.54
C ALA A 121 10.67 29.74 -5.38
N THR A 122 10.27 29.98 -6.62
CA THR A 122 10.89 31.02 -7.49
C THR A 122 10.91 32.40 -6.85
N ARG A 123 9.93 32.69 -5.97
CA ARG A 123 9.81 34.01 -5.30
C ARG A 123 10.42 34.05 -3.91
N ARG A 124 10.62 32.89 -3.26
CA ARG A 124 10.87 32.82 -1.81
C ARG A 124 12.09 32.00 -1.43
N ALA A 125 12.57 31.12 -2.32
CA ALA A 125 13.72 30.28 -2.03
C ALA A 125 14.95 31.15 -1.73
N ASP A 126 15.65 30.81 -0.69
CA ASP A 126 16.94 31.38 -0.37
C ASP A 126 18.10 30.57 -1.00
N ASN A 127 19.33 31.05 -0.81
CA ASN A 127 20.51 30.37 -1.36
C ASN A 127 20.72 28.97 -0.79
N ASN A 128 20.28 28.70 0.44
CA ASN A 128 20.40 27.36 1.06
C ASN A 128 19.40 26.39 0.42
N ASP A 129 18.18 26.86 0.12
CA ASP A 129 17.17 26.06 -0.57
C ASP A 129 17.66 25.66 -1.97
N ILE A 130 18.19 26.64 -2.71
CA ILE A 130 18.73 26.42 -4.06
C ILE A 130 19.90 25.44 -4.01
N GLN A 131 20.83 25.62 -3.06
CA GLN A 131 21.97 24.70 -2.91
C GLN A 131 21.52 23.29 -2.55
N ARG A 132 20.55 23.14 -1.64
CA ARG A 132 19.99 21.84 -1.28
C ARG A 132 19.34 21.12 -2.49
N LEU A 133 18.57 21.86 -3.29
CA LEU A 133 17.99 21.34 -4.52
C LEU A 133 19.05 20.94 -5.55
N GLN A 134 20.15 21.75 -5.68
CA GLN A 134 21.27 21.44 -6.54
C GLN A 134 21.96 20.13 -6.13
N ASP A 135 22.31 19.99 -4.84
CA ASP A 135 22.99 18.81 -4.31
C ASP A 135 22.18 17.53 -4.55
N ILE A 136 20.86 17.59 -4.33
CA ILE A 136 19.97 16.45 -4.60
C ILE A 136 19.87 16.17 -6.10
N THR A 137 19.83 17.22 -6.92
CA THR A 137 19.77 17.08 -8.40
C THR A 137 21.02 16.38 -8.93
N ASP A 138 22.20 16.75 -8.46
CA ASP A 138 23.47 16.13 -8.92
C ASP A 138 23.53 14.64 -8.53
N LEU A 139 23.06 14.30 -7.32
CA LEU A 139 22.91 12.89 -6.89
C LEU A 139 21.93 12.11 -7.78
N LEU A 140 20.82 12.74 -8.15
CA LEU A 140 19.79 12.11 -8.99
C LEU A 140 20.29 11.88 -10.41
N ILE A 141 21.02 12.84 -10.99
CA ILE A 141 21.60 12.71 -12.33
C ILE A 141 22.64 11.58 -12.34
N ALA A 142 23.52 11.53 -11.35
CA ALA A 142 24.50 10.46 -11.22
C ALA A 142 23.82 9.07 -11.01
N ALA A 143 22.71 9.00 -10.29
CA ALA A 143 21.94 7.77 -10.13
C ALA A 143 21.24 7.36 -11.45
N PHE A 144 20.74 8.33 -12.21
CA PHE A 144 20.13 8.10 -13.52
C PHE A 144 21.15 7.52 -14.52
N GLU A 145 22.36 8.07 -14.58
CA GLU A 145 23.44 7.58 -15.42
C GLU A 145 23.86 6.14 -15.07
N ARG A 146 23.74 5.75 -13.82
CA ARG A 146 23.97 4.36 -13.35
C ARG A 146 22.79 3.43 -13.58
N GLY A 147 21.63 3.96 -13.96
CA GLY A 147 20.42 3.17 -14.14
C GLY A 147 19.87 2.58 -12.83
N ASP A 148 19.95 3.31 -11.71
CA ASP A 148 19.47 2.87 -10.39
C ASP A 148 18.10 3.45 -10.07
N PRO A 149 17.00 2.73 -10.40
CA PRO A 149 15.64 3.25 -10.22
C PRO A 149 15.26 3.43 -8.75
N VAL A 150 15.82 2.64 -7.84
CA VAL A 150 15.52 2.73 -6.41
C VAL A 150 16.09 4.01 -5.82
N VAL A 151 17.37 4.30 -6.12
CA VAL A 151 18.02 5.54 -5.67
C VAL A 151 17.34 6.76 -6.28
N ILE A 152 16.92 6.69 -7.55
CA ILE A 152 16.20 7.78 -8.21
C ILE A 152 14.85 8.03 -7.53
N ALA A 153 14.07 6.99 -7.28
CA ALA A 153 12.74 7.12 -6.70
C ALA A 153 12.77 7.77 -5.30
N HIS A 154 13.63 7.27 -4.40
CA HIS A 154 13.81 7.86 -3.08
C HIS A 154 14.50 9.23 -3.10
N GLY A 155 15.42 9.43 -4.02
CA GLY A 155 16.08 10.73 -4.22
C GLY A 155 15.10 11.79 -4.72
N PHE A 156 14.22 11.43 -5.66
CA PHE A 156 13.22 12.34 -6.19
C PHE A 156 12.17 12.72 -5.15
N GLN A 157 11.80 11.80 -4.26
CA GLN A 157 10.97 12.14 -3.11
C GLN A 157 11.63 13.24 -2.24
N ARG A 158 12.92 13.10 -1.94
CA ARG A 158 13.66 14.14 -1.20
C ARG A 158 13.74 15.46 -1.96
N TRP A 159 13.84 15.39 -3.29
CA TRP A 159 13.83 16.57 -4.14
C TRP A 159 12.48 17.29 -4.09
N LEU A 160 11.36 16.56 -4.17
CA LEU A 160 10.02 17.11 -4.00
C LEU A 160 9.83 17.74 -2.61
N ASP A 161 10.29 17.07 -1.55
CA ASP A 161 10.27 17.61 -0.20
C ASP A 161 11.04 18.93 -0.11
N ALA A 162 12.23 18.99 -0.70
CA ALA A 162 13.06 20.21 -0.74
C ALA A 162 12.39 21.34 -1.52
N LEU A 163 11.73 21.03 -2.66
CA LEU A 163 10.97 22.01 -3.43
C LEU A 163 9.80 22.59 -2.61
N ILE A 164 9.05 21.72 -1.91
CA ILE A 164 7.94 22.17 -1.08
C ILE A 164 8.44 23.03 0.10
N ASP A 165 9.57 22.69 0.71
CA ASP A 165 10.22 23.51 1.75
C ASP A 165 10.64 24.88 1.19
N ALA A 166 11.27 24.91 0.00
CA ALA A 166 11.69 26.13 -0.69
C ALA A 166 10.53 27.08 -1.04
N SER A 167 9.29 26.57 -1.09
CA SER A 167 8.10 27.41 -1.23
C SER A 167 7.83 28.29 -0.01
N HIS A 168 8.42 27.99 1.16
CA HIS A 168 8.17 28.63 2.44
C HIS A 168 6.66 28.84 2.72
N SER A 169 5.84 27.83 2.39
CA SER A 169 4.39 27.87 2.53
C SER A 169 3.86 26.70 3.34
N VAL A 170 3.45 26.95 4.56
CA VAL A 170 2.81 25.95 5.42
C VAL A 170 1.55 25.37 4.77
N ALA A 171 0.77 26.21 4.09
CA ALA A 171 -0.46 25.75 3.41
C ALA A 171 -0.15 24.75 2.29
N ILE A 172 0.87 25.03 1.46
CA ILE A 172 1.33 24.11 0.42
C ILE A 172 1.88 22.83 1.03
N ARG A 173 2.65 22.92 2.10
CA ARG A 173 3.17 21.74 2.82
C ARG A 173 2.02 20.83 3.27
N TRP A 174 0.96 21.36 3.87
CA TRP A 174 -0.17 20.57 4.33
C TRP A 174 -0.94 19.91 3.18
N ILE A 175 -1.09 20.60 2.04
CA ILE A 175 -1.72 20.04 0.86
C ILE A 175 -0.83 18.97 0.19
N ALA A 176 0.50 19.17 0.19
CA ALA A 176 1.44 18.26 -0.44
C ALA A 176 1.72 16.99 0.37
N ASN A 177 1.64 17.04 1.71
CA ASN A 177 1.98 15.90 2.56
C ASN A 177 1.25 14.60 2.16
N PRO A 178 -0.07 14.57 1.92
CA PRO A 178 -0.75 13.33 1.50
C PRO A 178 -0.21 12.76 0.17
N PHE A 179 0.19 13.61 -0.77
CA PHE A 179 0.80 13.18 -2.02
C PHE A 179 2.20 12.60 -1.80
N LEU A 180 3.00 13.23 -0.95
CA LEU A 180 4.36 12.77 -0.61
C LEU A 180 4.33 11.45 0.16
N GLU A 181 3.36 11.28 1.06
CA GLU A 181 3.15 10.03 1.80
C GLU A 181 2.71 8.90 0.86
N ALA A 182 1.72 9.15 0.00
CA ALA A 182 1.28 8.18 -0.99
C ALA A 182 2.41 7.81 -1.97
N TYR A 183 3.20 8.79 -2.41
CA TYR A 183 4.37 8.56 -3.26
C TYR A 183 5.39 7.64 -2.58
N ARG A 184 5.74 7.92 -1.32
CA ARG A 184 6.67 7.09 -0.52
C ARG A 184 6.19 5.65 -0.43
N ASP A 185 4.94 5.47 -0.05
CA ASP A 185 4.32 4.16 0.09
C ASP A 185 4.30 3.38 -1.24
N ILE A 186 4.10 4.06 -2.37
CA ILE A 186 4.14 3.44 -3.70
C ILE A 186 5.58 3.04 -4.06
N VAL A 187 6.55 3.92 -3.85
CA VAL A 187 7.97 3.64 -4.13
C VAL A 187 8.48 2.46 -3.31
N ASP A 188 8.15 2.42 -2.01
CA ASP A 188 8.58 1.36 -1.11
C ASP A 188 8.00 -0.01 -1.50
N ARG A 189 6.76 -0.04 -2.00
CA ARG A 189 6.04 -1.28 -2.33
C ARG A 189 6.24 -1.72 -3.77
N PHE A 190 6.41 -0.77 -4.68
CA PHE A 190 6.43 -0.99 -6.13
C PHE A 190 7.62 -0.27 -6.80
N PRO A 191 8.86 -0.55 -6.40
CA PRO A 191 10.03 0.16 -6.94
C PRO A 191 10.18 0.02 -8.45
N LEU A 192 9.62 -1.04 -9.03
CA LEU A 192 9.65 -1.28 -10.49
C LEU A 192 8.59 -0.48 -11.27
N LEU A 193 7.64 0.18 -10.60
CA LEU A 193 6.70 1.10 -11.27
C LEU A 193 7.34 2.44 -11.62
N TRP A 194 8.57 2.67 -11.15
CA TRP A 194 9.30 3.87 -11.49
C TRP A 194 9.79 3.81 -12.93
N ILE A 195 9.15 4.58 -13.79
CA ILE A 195 9.53 4.69 -15.20
C ILE A 195 10.63 5.74 -15.30
N LEU A 196 11.82 5.30 -15.75
CA LEU A 196 12.94 6.21 -16.04
C LEU A 196 12.64 6.93 -17.36
N GLU A 197 12.04 8.09 -17.28
CA GLU A 197 11.79 8.94 -18.44
C GLU A 197 13.11 9.59 -18.88
N PRO A 198 13.53 9.45 -20.15
CA PRO A 198 14.86 9.92 -20.61
C PRO A 198 15.12 11.42 -20.43
N SER A 199 14.08 12.23 -20.38
CA SER A 199 14.20 13.67 -20.15
C SER A 199 14.37 14.06 -18.68
N PHE A 200 14.40 13.11 -17.74
CA PHE A 200 14.53 13.37 -16.31
C PHE A 200 15.72 14.28 -15.95
N PRO A 201 16.97 14.02 -16.40
CA PRO A 201 18.09 14.91 -16.12
C PRO A 201 17.93 16.31 -16.72
N VAL A 202 17.33 16.39 -17.93
CA VAL A 202 17.06 17.66 -18.60
C VAL A 202 16.03 18.49 -17.84
N HIS A 203 14.98 17.83 -17.34
CA HIS A 203 13.97 18.45 -16.49
C HIS A 203 14.60 19.04 -15.22
N LEU A 204 15.37 18.26 -14.47
CA LEU A 204 15.99 18.72 -13.21
C LEU A 204 16.92 19.91 -13.42
N LYS A 205 17.79 19.86 -14.45
CA LYS A 205 18.69 20.97 -14.82
C LYS A 205 17.90 22.21 -15.25
N GLY A 206 16.88 22.03 -16.09
CA GLY A 206 16.04 23.12 -16.56
C GLY A 206 15.23 23.78 -15.46
N PHE A 207 14.74 22.97 -14.51
CA PHE A 207 14.04 23.46 -13.33
C PHE A 207 14.95 24.32 -12.44
N LEU A 208 16.15 23.84 -12.10
CA LEU A 208 17.13 24.59 -11.31
C LEU A 208 17.57 25.89 -11.97
N ALA A 209 17.83 25.86 -13.26
CA ALA A 209 18.21 27.07 -14.00
C ALA A 209 17.09 28.13 -13.93
N ALA A 210 15.82 27.71 -14.16
CA ALA A 210 14.69 28.60 -14.06
C ALA A 210 14.48 29.15 -12.63
N LEU A 211 14.72 28.32 -11.60
CA LEU A 211 14.64 28.73 -10.20
C LEU A 211 15.71 29.78 -9.86
N GLN A 212 16.97 29.57 -10.28
CA GLN A 212 18.09 30.48 -10.08
C GLN A 212 17.93 31.80 -10.83
N GLU A 213 17.33 31.78 -12.01
CA GLU A 213 17.04 32.95 -12.83
C GLU A 213 15.79 33.73 -12.33
N GLY A 214 14.98 33.14 -11.43
CA GLY A 214 13.70 33.71 -11.00
C GLY A 214 12.63 33.69 -12.10
N ASP A 215 12.78 32.82 -13.13
CA ASP A 215 11.88 32.74 -14.27
C ASP A 215 10.69 31.81 -13.98
N GLU A 216 9.62 32.44 -13.48
CA GLU A 216 8.39 31.75 -13.09
C GLU A 216 7.67 31.08 -14.28
N GLU A 217 7.66 31.68 -15.45
CA GLU A 217 7.03 31.07 -16.61
C GLU A 217 7.80 29.85 -17.13
N ARG A 218 9.13 29.96 -17.15
CA ARG A 218 10.00 28.86 -17.56
C ARG A 218 9.91 27.67 -16.62
N ILE A 219 9.89 27.90 -15.29
CA ILE A 219 9.81 26.80 -14.31
C ILE A 219 8.49 26.05 -14.46
N ILE A 220 7.38 26.73 -14.70
CA ILE A 220 6.08 26.09 -14.93
C ILE A 220 6.08 25.31 -16.25
N ARG A 221 6.60 25.85 -17.33
CA ARG A 221 6.70 25.12 -18.60
C ARG A 221 7.54 23.84 -18.45
N VAL A 222 8.73 23.95 -17.89
CA VAL A 222 9.63 22.79 -17.69
C VAL A 222 8.99 21.74 -16.80
N THR A 223 8.26 22.15 -15.78
CA THR A 223 7.56 21.23 -14.87
C THR A 223 6.44 20.51 -15.62
N ARG A 224 5.56 21.25 -16.30
CA ARG A 224 4.42 20.69 -17.03
C ARG A 224 4.87 19.72 -18.12
N ASP A 225 5.80 20.15 -18.96
CA ASP A 225 6.32 19.32 -20.06
C ASP A 225 6.91 17.99 -19.59
N TYR A 226 7.51 17.96 -18.41
CA TYR A 226 8.04 16.73 -17.82
C TYR A 226 6.93 15.83 -17.31
N TYR A 227 6.01 16.38 -16.51
CA TYR A 227 4.94 15.57 -15.91
C TYR A 227 3.96 15.04 -16.94
N ASP A 228 3.64 15.79 -18.01
CA ASP A 228 2.82 15.30 -19.11
C ASP A 228 3.44 14.05 -19.78
N ARG A 229 4.78 14.02 -19.95
CA ARG A 229 5.46 12.84 -20.49
C ARG A 229 5.47 11.68 -19.50
N VAL A 230 5.82 11.93 -18.25
CA VAL A 230 5.89 10.89 -17.20
C VAL A 230 4.51 10.27 -16.96
N ASP A 231 3.49 11.09 -16.83
CA ASP A 231 2.12 10.63 -16.57
C ASP A 231 1.58 9.85 -17.78
N GLY A 232 1.84 10.32 -19.01
CA GLY A 232 1.49 9.61 -20.23
C GLY A 232 2.18 8.26 -20.35
N ALA A 233 3.49 8.19 -20.04
CA ALA A 233 4.25 6.94 -20.05
C ALA A 233 3.75 5.98 -18.96
N PHE A 234 3.45 6.49 -17.77
CA PHE A 234 2.93 5.71 -16.64
C PHE A 234 1.54 5.13 -16.97
N MET A 235 0.61 5.95 -17.47
CA MET A 235 -0.73 5.49 -17.85
C MET A 235 -0.68 4.48 -19.00
N THR A 236 0.23 4.65 -19.96
CA THR A 236 0.47 3.68 -21.03
C THR A 236 0.97 2.34 -20.48
N ALA A 237 1.95 2.36 -19.57
CA ALA A 237 2.48 1.16 -18.93
C ALA A 237 1.39 0.44 -18.09
N LEU A 238 0.57 1.19 -17.37
CA LEU A 238 -0.57 0.67 -16.61
C LEU A 238 -1.59 -0.01 -17.54
N GLY A 239 -1.97 0.65 -18.64
CA GLY A 239 -2.87 0.09 -19.66
C GLY A 239 -2.32 -1.20 -20.28
N ASN A 240 -1.03 -1.27 -20.58
CA ASN A 240 -0.38 -2.48 -21.08
C ASN A 240 -0.39 -3.61 -20.03
N ALA A 241 -0.14 -3.30 -18.78
CA ALA A 241 -0.20 -4.26 -17.67
C ALA A 241 -1.63 -4.81 -17.47
N MET A 242 -2.64 -3.96 -17.65
CA MET A 242 -4.05 -4.37 -17.63
C MET A 242 -4.39 -5.32 -18.77
N ALA A 243 -3.95 -5.01 -20.00
CA ALA A 243 -4.21 -5.83 -21.19
C ALA A 243 -3.51 -7.20 -21.12
N GLN A 244 -2.38 -7.32 -20.44
CA GLN A 244 -1.61 -8.56 -20.29
C GLN A 244 -2.08 -9.44 -19.13
N ARG A 245 -2.94 -8.96 -18.23
CA ARG A 245 -3.54 -9.81 -17.20
C ARG A 245 -4.56 -10.72 -17.87
N PRO A 246 -4.45 -12.07 -17.76
CA PRO A 246 -5.45 -12.96 -18.32
C PRO A 246 -6.79 -12.66 -17.67
N THR A 247 -7.77 -12.26 -18.48
CA THR A 247 -9.18 -12.20 -18.13
C THR A 247 -9.65 -13.63 -17.85
N GLY A 248 -9.66 -14.04 -16.59
CA GLY A 248 -10.23 -15.35 -16.27
C GLY A 248 -9.53 -16.09 -15.15
N ARG A 249 -9.88 -15.75 -13.95
CA ARG A 249 -10.30 -16.71 -12.94
C ARG A 249 -11.28 -15.99 -12.03
N GLN A 250 -12.56 -16.06 -12.35
CA GLN A 250 -13.56 -16.08 -11.30
C GLN A 250 -13.06 -17.11 -10.30
N VAL A 251 -12.48 -16.64 -9.20
CA VAL A 251 -12.30 -17.47 -8.03
C VAL A 251 -13.73 -17.79 -7.60
N ALA A 252 -14.22 -18.94 -8.06
CA ALA A 252 -15.40 -19.52 -7.46
C ALA A 252 -15.15 -19.51 -5.97
N VAL A 253 -15.92 -18.73 -5.25
CA VAL A 253 -16.03 -18.83 -3.80
C VAL A 253 -16.53 -20.25 -3.57
N GLY A 254 -15.57 -21.16 -3.36
CA GLY A 254 -15.85 -22.52 -2.96
C GLY A 254 -16.57 -22.43 -1.62
N THR A 255 -17.87 -22.63 -1.64
CA THR A 255 -18.62 -23.06 -0.46
C THR A 255 -17.84 -24.23 0.12
N PRO A 256 -17.41 -24.20 1.38
CA PRO A 256 -16.83 -25.38 2.01
C PRO A 256 -17.94 -26.45 2.00
N GLU A 257 -17.70 -27.56 1.27
CA GLU A 257 -18.52 -28.75 1.41
C GLU A 257 -18.56 -29.16 2.87
N PRO A 258 -19.74 -29.50 3.40
CA PRO A 258 -19.83 -30.03 4.74
C PRO A 258 -19.12 -31.39 4.78
N GLU A 259 -18.01 -31.48 5.51
CA GLU A 259 -17.37 -32.75 5.83
C GLU A 259 -18.42 -33.69 6.41
N ASP A 260 -18.65 -34.75 5.68
CA ASP A 260 -19.51 -35.89 6.05
C ASP A 260 -19.06 -36.40 7.44
N ARG A 261 -19.96 -36.21 8.39
CA ARG A 261 -19.92 -36.81 9.70
C ARG A 261 -20.04 -38.33 9.52
N VAL A 262 -18.93 -39.04 9.52
CA VAL A 262 -18.91 -40.47 9.72
C VAL A 262 -19.45 -40.75 11.14
N LEU A 263 -20.76 -41.05 11.21
CA LEU A 263 -21.42 -41.57 12.37
C LEU A 263 -20.84 -42.96 12.67
N ARG A 264 -19.94 -43.03 13.64
CA ARG A 264 -19.62 -44.30 14.28
C ARG A 264 -20.83 -44.70 15.14
N THR A 265 -21.64 -45.58 14.61
CA THR A 265 -22.62 -46.39 15.37
C THR A 265 -21.85 -47.23 16.40
N ARG A 266 -22.05 -46.94 17.65
CA ARG A 266 -21.73 -47.85 18.76
C ARG A 266 -22.70 -48.99 18.74
N ASP A 267 -22.22 -50.17 18.39
CA ASP A 267 -22.94 -51.39 18.67
C ASP A 267 -22.64 -51.87 20.08
N LYS A 268 -23.72 -52.12 20.82
CA LYS A 268 -23.69 -52.69 22.17
C LYS A 268 -23.79 -54.20 22.04
N THR A 269 -22.70 -54.91 22.23
CA THR A 269 -22.80 -56.28 22.79
C THR A 269 -21.46 -56.63 23.44
N GLY A 270 -21.54 -56.94 24.72
CA GLY A 270 -20.38 -57.37 25.50
C GLY A 270 -20.07 -58.84 25.30
N ALA A 271 -18.79 -59.15 25.37
CA ALA A 271 -18.30 -60.41 25.94
C ALA A 271 -16.77 -60.32 26.12
N ALA A 272 -16.36 -60.56 27.32
CA ALA A 272 -14.98 -60.75 27.76
C ALA A 272 -14.49 -62.12 27.32
N ILE A 273 -13.20 -62.27 26.98
CA ILE A 273 -12.33 -63.43 27.28
C ILE A 273 -10.85 -62.95 27.08
N GLY A 274 -10.04 -63.08 28.12
CA GLY A 274 -8.58 -62.87 28.11
C GLY A 274 -7.84 -64.18 27.80
N PRO A 275 -6.57 -64.37 28.26
CA PRO A 275 -5.33 -64.02 27.54
C PRO A 275 -4.48 -65.23 27.18
N SER A 276 -3.48 -65.13 26.30
CA SER A 276 -2.32 -66.05 26.22
C SER A 276 -1.17 -65.48 25.40
N HIS A 277 -0.09 -65.20 26.04
CA HIS A 277 1.24 -65.84 26.12
C HIS A 277 2.10 -65.98 24.87
N LYS A 278 3.33 -65.47 25.06
CA LYS A 278 4.67 -65.96 24.62
C LYS A 278 5.06 -65.73 23.14
N THR A 279 6.25 -65.38 22.76
CA THR A 279 7.62 -65.41 23.31
C THR A 279 8.56 -64.69 22.34
N ASN A 280 9.55 -64.01 22.88
CA ASN A 280 10.99 -64.06 22.59
C ASN A 280 11.50 -63.96 21.14
N ASN A 281 12.32 -63.00 20.81
CA ASN A 281 13.78 -63.08 20.81
C ASN A 281 14.41 -61.78 20.27
N ALA A 282 15.28 -61.22 21.04
CA ALA A 282 16.47 -60.48 20.62
C ALA A 282 17.64 -61.46 20.51
N PRO A 283 18.88 -61.18 20.18
CA PRO A 283 19.54 -59.91 19.82
C PRO A 283 20.47 -60.02 18.57
N GLU A 284 21.16 -58.98 18.19
CA GLU A 284 22.61 -58.87 18.05
C GLU A 284 23.05 -57.63 17.23
N GLU A 285 23.77 -56.78 17.90
CA GLU A 285 24.87 -55.99 17.33
C GLU A 285 26.09 -56.94 17.13
N PRO A 286 27.22 -56.59 16.46
CA PRO A 286 27.87 -55.28 16.40
C PRO A 286 28.75 -54.97 15.15
N SER A 287 29.39 -53.83 15.28
CA SER A 287 30.80 -53.46 14.94
C SER A 287 31.13 -52.78 13.60
N ARG A 288 31.63 -51.57 13.77
CA ARG A 288 32.97 -51.02 13.47
C ARG A 288 33.49 -51.04 12.03
N GLY A 289 33.94 -49.89 11.66
CA GLY A 289 35.25 -49.80 10.99
C GLY A 289 35.38 -48.72 9.92
N SER A 290 36.18 -47.74 10.29
CA SER A 290 37.01 -46.80 9.52
C SER A 290 36.36 -45.54 9.04
#